data_c3118e9256d03f8289b0863a3dd4b89d
#
_entry.id   c3118e9256d03f8289b0863a3dd4b89d
#
_cell.length_a   1.000
_cell.length_b   1.000
_cell.length_c   1.000
_cell.angle_alpha   90.00
_cell.angle_beta   90.00
_cell.angle_gamma   90.00
#
_symmetry.space_group_name_H-M   'P 1'
#
loop_
_entity.id
_entity.type
_entity.pdbx_description
1 polymer ?
#
loop_
_entity_poly.entity_id
_entity_poly.type
_entity_poly.pdbx_seq_one_letter_code
_entity_poly.pdbx_strand_id
1 'polypeptide(L)'
;MCLTCSHLWRNVQQPFCQLAVGLALCVATVDCGTGIEVTERVTDKDVRRVIEQTDAHQQPVTLSAYVDSVPAWRQGKRFWVADNQVRQLFARSGDFDIDSVKLAGHVLAFTGYDTGGLYDNRQTVNLQFKDVADEKTYVYRTGKTIDEFRPGFSIPMLVDMDMVEHIARQVVGKEYYIRTPIWYDRQTEQMMDGRHFIKIHVDSVLPGNAVMPLRLMFTTVDSGERAMVWMSDNNSVMRGRDFDAMFIASDPHLSYPAITDATWLRITRGEVAEGMTKEECRLSLGSPNRISTNPDQAGLREYWYYDGGSYLFFVDGLLNQFRR
;
A
#
# COMPACT_ATOMS: atom_id res chain seq x y z
N MET A 1 -47.60 46.59 -10.72
CA MET A 1 -48.80 45.88 -11.17
C MET A 1 -48.68 44.49 -10.59
N CYS A 2 -49.36 44.35 -9.55
CA CYS A 2 -50.64 43.64 -9.37
C CYS A 2 -50.39 42.13 -9.38
N LEU A 3 -50.59 41.52 -8.35
CA LEU A 3 -51.67 41.15 -7.41
C LEU A 3 -51.80 39.64 -7.48
N THR A 4 -51.86 38.88 -6.53
CA THR A 4 -52.62 38.70 -5.29
C THR A 4 -52.82 37.21 -5.12
N CYS A 5 -52.60 36.74 -3.96
CA CYS A 5 -53.62 36.25 -3.03
C CYS A 5 -54.23 34.90 -3.41
N SER A 6 -54.50 33.97 -2.60
CA SER A 6 -54.77 33.87 -1.18
C SER A 6 -55.40 32.51 -0.87
N HIS A 7 -55.21 32.06 0.32
CA HIS A 7 -56.22 31.47 1.22
C HIS A 7 -56.76 30.05 0.93
N LEU A 8 -57.00 29.22 1.83
CA LEU A 8 -57.25 29.12 3.29
C LEU A 8 -58.03 27.84 3.58
N TRP A 9 -57.80 27.26 4.72
CA TRP A 9 -58.76 26.60 5.59
C TRP A 9 -59.04 25.10 5.46
N ARG A 10 -58.63 24.40 6.55
CA ARG A 10 -59.47 23.84 7.65
C ARG A 10 -60.27 22.59 7.29
N ASN A 11 -60.30 21.53 8.05
CA ASN A 11 -60.67 21.23 9.42
C ASN A 11 -60.51 19.70 9.64
N VAL A 12 -59.90 19.27 10.71
CA VAL A 12 -60.49 18.70 11.93
C VAL A 12 -61.64 17.70 11.69
N GLN A 13 -61.37 16.45 12.06
CA GLN A 13 -62.26 15.67 12.92
C GLN A 13 -61.66 14.29 13.25
N GLN A 14 -61.38 14.11 14.53
CA GLN A 14 -61.47 12.80 15.15
C GLN A 14 -62.95 12.49 15.45
N PRO A 15 -63.34 11.23 15.57
CA PRO A 15 -63.90 10.83 16.85
C PRO A 15 -63.41 9.49 17.40
N PHE A 16 -63.31 9.50 18.69
CA PHE A 16 -63.46 8.44 19.66
C PHE A 16 -64.28 7.22 19.23
N CYS A 17 -63.86 6.02 19.61
CA CYS A 17 -64.61 5.05 20.46
C CYS A 17 -63.91 3.71 20.39
N GLN A 18 -63.65 3.15 21.42
CA GLN A 18 -64.21 2.22 22.36
C GLN A 18 -63.24 1.05 22.69
N LEU A 19 -63.02 0.94 23.97
CA LEU A 19 -62.47 -0.21 24.66
C LEU A 19 -63.16 -1.52 24.27
N ALA A 20 -62.37 -2.55 23.98
CA ALA A 20 -62.77 -3.94 24.19
C ALA A 20 -61.63 -4.64 24.96
N VAL A 21 -61.92 -4.91 26.22
CA VAL A 21 -61.13 -5.74 27.13
C VAL A 21 -61.28 -7.18 26.67
N GLY A 22 -60.22 -7.74 26.04
CA GLY A 22 -60.10 -9.15 25.75
C GLY A 22 -59.02 -9.75 26.62
N LEU A 23 -59.44 -10.43 27.65
CA LEU A 23 -58.60 -11.26 28.54
C LEU A 23 -58.17 -12.48 27.76
N ALA A 24 -56.96 -12.48 27.19
CA ALA A 24 -56.33 -13.67 26.66
C ALA A 24 -55.35 -14.22 27.69
N LEU A 25 -55.71 -15.37 28.28
CA LEU A 25 -54.81 -16.20 29.07
C LEU A 25 -53.67 -16.65 28.17
N CYS A 26 -52.50 -16.06 28.25
CA CYS A 26 -51.26 -16.61 27.72
C CYS A 26 -50.76 -17.67 28.74
N VAL A 27 -50.97 -18.93 28.42
CA VAL A 27 -50.24 -20.04 28.99
C VAL A 27 -48.76 -19.86 28.62
N ALA A 28 -47.93 -19.44 29.55
CA ALA A 28 -46.50 -19.45 29.41
C ALA A 28 -46.02 -20.91 29.42
N THR A 29 -45.88 -21.52 28.28
CA THR A 29 -45.04 -22.71 28.14
C THR A 29 -43.58 -22.22 28.29
N VAL A 30 -42.99 -22.51 29.46
CA VAL A 30 -41.56 -22.41 29.64
C VAL A 30 -40.94 -23.53 28.83
N ASP A 31 -40.60 -23.20 27.60
CA ASP A 31 -39.77 -24.05 26.74
C ASP A 31 -38.33 -23.89 27.29
N CYS A 32 -37.89 -24.85 28.10
CA CYS A 32 -36.46 -25.01 28.43
C CYS A 32 -35.73 -25.47 27.19
N GLY A 33 -35.60 -24.58 26.21
CA GLY A 33 -34.65 -24.74 25.14
C GLY A 33 -33.24 -24.56 25.72
N THR A 34 -32.52 -25.69 25.88
CA THR A 34 -31.05 -25.64 25.96
C THR A 34 -30.54 -25.12 24.65
N GLY A 35 -30.68 -23.78 24.44
CA GLY A 35 -30.10 -23.11 23.33
C GLY A 35 -28.58 -23.14 23.49
N ILE A 36 -27.95 -24.08 22.80
CA ILE A 36 -26.56 -23.92 22.42
C ILE A 36 -26.59 -22.73 21.49
N GLU A 37 -26.25 -21.52 21.97
CA GLU A 37 -25.96 -20.40 21.12
C GLU A 37 -24.83 -20.85 20.19
N VAL A 38 -25.18 -21.08 18.94
CA VAL A 38 -24.19 -21.34 17.89
C VAL A 38 -23.47 -20.03 17.70
N THR A 39 -22.33 -19.89 18.34
CA THR A 39 -21.44 -18.73 18.13
C THR A 39 -21.15 -18.67 16.62
N GLU A 40 -21.51 -17.58 15.98
CA GLU A 40 -21.28 -17.39 14.56
C GLU A 40 -19.80 -17.68 14.24
N ARG A 41 -19.59 -18.53 13.27
CA ARG A 41 -18.24 -18.91 12.84
C ARG A 41 -17.62 -17.68 12.20
N VAL A 42 -16.58 -17.11 12.84
CA VAL A 42 -15.78 -16.02 12.26
C VAL A 42 -15.27 -16.48 10.89
N THR A 43 -15.72 -15.82 9.85
CA THR A 43 -15.33 -16.13 8.47
C THR A 43 -14.17 -15.26 8.03
N ASP A 44 -13.48 -15.67 6.96
CA ASP A 44 -12.43 -14.83 6.33
C ASP A 44 -12.96 -13.43 5.95
N LYS A 45 -14.28 -13.31 5.71
CA LYS A 45 -14.93 -12.02 5.47
C LYS A 45 -14.96 -11.13 6.72
N ASP A 46 -15.18 -11.72 7.89
CA ASP A 46 -15.23 -10.97 9.15
C ASP A 46 -13.83 -10.50 9.54
N VAL A 47 -12.83 -11.35 9.30
CA VAL A 47 -11.40 -10.98 9.47
C VAL A 47 -11.04 -9.81 8.56
N ARG A 48 -11.41 -9.88 7.27
CA ARG A 48 -11.16 -8.78 6.30
C ARG A 48 -11.88 -7.50 6.71
N ARG A 49 -13.13 -7.57 7.17
CA ARG A 49 -13.89 -6.39 7.62
C ARG A 49 -13.24 -5.72 8.83
N VAL A 50 -12.71 -6.49 9.77
CA VAL A 50 -11.99 -5.95 10.94
C VAL A 50 -10.67 -5.32 10.52
N ILE A 51 -9.95 -5.91 9.56
CA ILE A 51 -8.73 -5.34 8.98
C ILE A 51 -9.03 -4.00 8.30
N GLU A 52 -10.06 -3.96 7.45
CA GLU A 52 -10.49 -2.74 6.76
C GLU A 52 -10.94 -1.65 7.74
N GLN A 53 -11.60 -2.00 8.84
CA GLN A 53 -11.99 -1.04 9.88
C GLN A 53 -10.79 -0.49 10.67
N THR A 54 -9.78 -1.31 10.91
CA THR A 54 -8.55 -0.85 11.60
C THR A 54 -7.75 0.11 10.71
N ASP A 55 -7.69 -0.14 9.40
CA ASP A 55 -7.03 0.74 8.45
C ASP A 55 -7.82 2.04 8.19
N ALA A 56 -9.14 2.05 8.38
CA ALA A 56 -10.00 3.23 8.16
C ALA A 56 -9.72 4.41 9.12
N HIS A 57 -9.08 4.16 10.25
CA HIS A 57 -8.70 5.23 11.20
C HIS A 57 -7.38 5.92 10.86
N GLN A 58 -6.60 5.36 9.93
CA GLN A 58 -5.34 5.94 9.46
C GLN A 58 -5.58 6.60 8.10
N GLN A 59 -5.48 7.92 8.03
CA GLN A 59 -5.62 8.63 6.75
C GLN A 59 -4.44 8.26 5.83
N PRO A 60 -4.68 7.57 4.71
CA PRO A 60 -3.64 7.26 3.75
C PRO A 60 -3.11 8.55 3.12
N VAL A 61 -1.82 8.60 2.87
CA VAL A 61 -1.19 9.72 2.15
C VAL A 61 -1.19 9.39 0.68
N THR A 62 -2.20 9.85 -0.04
CA THR A 62 -2.28 9.62 -1.48
C THR A 62 -1.40 10.61 -2.23
N LEU A 63 -0.39 10.09 -2.94
CA LEU A 63 0.42 10.90 -3.84
C LEU A 63 -0.30 11.06 -5.18
N SER A 64 -0.11 12.22 -5.82
CA SER A 64 -0.60 12.42 -7.18
C SER A 64 0.16 11.50 -8.14
N ALA A 65 -0.58 10.82 -9.00
CA ALA A 65 0.00 9.91 -9.98
C ALA A 65 0.85 10.67 -11.00
N TYR A 66 2.01 10.09 -11.34
CA TYR A 66 2.76 10.52 -12.51
C TYR A 66 2.18 9.82 -13.74
N VAL A 67 1.74 10.61 -14.70
CA VAL A 67 1.17 10.10 -15.96
C VAL A 67 1.92 10.72 -17.11
N ASP A 68 2.51 9.87 -17.94
CA ASP A 68 3.22 10.28 -19.14
C ASP A 68 2.95 9.29 -20.28
N SER A 69 3.19 9.70 -21.51
CA SER A 69 3.01 8.86 -22.70
C SER A 69 4.11 9.11 -23.73
N VAL A 70 4.52 8.07 -24.44
CA VAL A 70 5.61 8.15 -25.43
C VAL A 70 5.44 9.28 -26.44
N PRO A 71 4.26 9.54 -27.01
CA PRO A 71 4.07 10.67 -27.93
C PRO A 71 4.35 12.05 -27.34
N ALA A 72 4.26 12.18 -25.99
CA ALA A 72 4.51 13.42 -25.28
C ALA A 72 5.96 13.55 -24.77
N TRP A 73 6.77 12.52 -24.91
CA TRP A 73 8.15 12.55 -24.43
C TRP A 73 8.98 13.63 -25.14
N ARG A 74 9.68 14.40 -24.33
CA ARG A 74 10.57 15.45 -24.85
C ARG A 74 11.98 14.93 -25.00
N GLN A 75 12.68 15.42 -26.00
CA GLN A 75 14.12 15.18 -26.12
C GLN A 75 14.84 15.60 -24.84
N GLY A 76 15.76 14.78 -24.38
CA GLY A 76 16.47 14.96 -23.12
C GLY A 76 15.78 14.34 -21.89
N LYS A 77 14.58 13.73 -22.04
CA LYS A 77 13.96 12.94 -20.96
C LYS A 77 14.90 11.83 -20.50
N ARG A 78 15.10 11.70 -19.18
CA ARG A 78 16.14 10.86 -18.61
C ARG A 78 15.57 9.58 -18.01
N PHE A 79 16.32 8.49 -18.19
CA PHE A 79 16.01 7.19 -17.65
C PHE A 79 17.23 6.62 -16.94
N TRP A 80 17.06 6.18 -15.69
CA TRP A 80 18.07 5.46 -14.95
C TRP A 80 18.06 3.98 -15.35
N VAL A 81 19.22 3.42 -15.61
CA VAL A 81 19.36 1.99 -15.92
C VAL A 81 19.49 1.20 -14.64
N ALA A 82 18.46 0.43 -14.30
CA ALA A 82 18.37 -0.34 -13.07
C ALA A 82 19.13 -1.69 -13.13
N ASP A 83 19.29 -2.26 -14.33
CA ASP A 83 19.93 -3.56 -14.52
C ASP A 83 20.65 -3.66 -15.86
N ASN A 84 21.78 -4.36 -15.88
CA ASN A 84 22.57 -4.64 -17.10
C ASN A 84 21.81 -5.47 -18.15
N GLN A 85 20.80 -6.23 -17.76
CA GLN A 85 19.98 -7.02 -18.69
C GLN A 85 19.22 -6.13 -19.69
N VAL A 86 19.07 -4.84 -19.41
CA VAL A 86 18.46 -3.87 -20.33
C VAL A 86 19.10 -3.90 -21.72
N ARG A 87 20.40 -4.23 -21.81
CA ARG A 87 21.12 -4.37 -23.08
C ARG A 87 20.46 -5.37 -24.04
N GLN A 88 19.75 -6.39 -23.52
CA GLN A 88 19.03 -7.39 -24.33
C GLN A 88 17.81 -6.78 -25.05
N LEU A 89 17.32 -5.64 -24.57
CA LEU A 89 16.20 -4.93 -25.15
C LEU A 89 16.62 -4.01 -26.31
N PHE A 90 17.92 -3.66 -26.38
CA PHE A 90 18.43 -2.75 -27.40
C PHE A 90 18.79 -3.50 -28.68
N ALA A 91 18.50 -2.85 -29.81
CA ALA A 91 18.93 -3.36 -31.10
C ALA A 91 20.45 -3.40 -31.15
N ARG A 92 21.01 -4.48 -31.69
CA ARG A 92 22.45 -4.57 -31.95
C ARG A 92 22.84 -3.50 -33.00
N SER A 93 23.75 -2.63 -32.60
CA SER A 93 24.39 -1.68 -33.51
C SER A 93 25.70 -2.25 -34.00
N GLY A 94 26.06 -2.07 -35.25
CA GLY A 94 27.25 -2.68 -35.84
C GLY A 94 28.58 -2.19 -35.27
N ASP A 95 28.58 -1.13 -34.45
CA ASP A 95 29.81 -0.44 -34.06
C ASP A 95 30.42 -0.85 -32.74
N PHE A 96 29.70 -1.63 -31.90
CA PHE A 96 30.20 -2.13 -30.60
C PHE A 96 29.47 -3.41 -30.14
N ASP A 97 30.19 -4.21 -29.37
CA ASP A 97 29.63 -5.39 -28.72
C ASP A 97 28.78 -5.00 -27.52
N ILE A 98 27.46 -4.98 -27.70
CA ILE A 98 26.49 -4.61 -26.66
C ILE A 98 26.52 -5.58 -25.46
N ASP A 99 26.96 -6.82 -25.68
CA ASP A 99 26.99 -7.83 -24.63
C ASP A 99 28.10 -7.56 -23.59
N SER A 100 29.13 -6.78 -23.97
CA SER A 100 30.22 -6.38 -23.07
C SER A 100 29.95 -5.09 -22.30
N VAL A 101 28.92 -4.33 -22.65
CA VAL A 101 28.65 -3.01 -22.05
C VAL A 101 28.00 -3.15 -20.68
N LYS A 102 28.52 -2.44 -19.70
CA LYS A 102 27.90 -2.28 -18.38
C LYS A 102 27.09 -1.00 -18.36
N LEU A 103 25.77 -1.15 -18.28
CA LEU A 103 24.83 -0.02 -18.29
C LEU A 103 24.17 0.26 -16.96
N ALA A 104 24.15 -0.72 -16.04
CA ALA A 104 23.57 -0.51 -14.73
C ALA A 104 24.20 0.71 -14.02
N GLY A 105 23.36 1.62 -13.55
CA GLY A 105 23.81 2.86 -12.94
C GLY A 105 24.04 4.03 -13.91
N HIS A 106 23.92 3.80 -15.21
CA HIS A 106 24.00 4.88 -16.21
C HIS A 106 22.66 5.60 -16.36
N VAL A 107 22.70 6.79 -16.92
CA VAL A 107 21.52 7.57 -17.29
C VAL A 107 21.43 7.66 -18.83
N LEU A 108 20.33 7.19 -19.37
CA LEU A 108 20.02 7.31 -20.78
C LEU A 108 19.09 8.49 -21.03
N ALA A 109 19.46 9.37 -21.95
CA ALA A 109 18.62 10.48 -22.40
C ALA A 109 17.87 10.08 -23.67
N PHE A 110 16.56 10.22 -23.68
CA PHE A 110 15.73 10.04 -24.86
C PHE A 110 16.06 11.12 -25.88
N THR A 111 16.39 10.72 -27.10
CA THR A 111 16.75 11.64 -28.16
C THR A 111 15.66 11.82 -29.24
N GLY A 112 14.72 10.88 -29.26
CA GLY A 112 13.61 10.88 -30.20
C GLY A 112 13.15 9.48 -30.56
N TYR A 113 12.27 9.37 -31.52
CA TYR A 113 11.87 8.09 -32.08
C TYR A 113 11.76 8.19 -33.59
N ASP A 114 11.94 7.08 -34.25
CA ASP A 114 11.60 6.90 -35.65
C ASP A 114 10.54 5.81 -35.82
N THR A 115 9.91 5.80 -36.99
CA THR A 115 9.02 4.73 -37.42
C THR A 115 9.76 3.93 -38.47
N GLY A 116 10.30 2.79 -38.07
CA GLY A 116 11.11 1.93 -38.96
C GLY A 116 10.86 0.46 -38.69
N GLY A 117 10.99 -0.33 -39.77
CA GLY A 117 10.73 -1.76 -39.72
C GLY A 117 9.24 -2.07 -39.90
N LEU A 118 8.96 -2.88 -40.91
CA LEU A 118 7.64 -3.42 -41.17
C LEU A 118 7.51 -4.72 -40.36
N TYR A 119 6.78 -4.68 -39.26
CA TYR A 119 6.30 -5.89 -38.60
C TYR A 119 4.81 -6.02 -38.98
N ASP A 120 4.46 -7.10 -39.67
CA ASP A 120 3.08 -7.32 -40.15
C ASP A 120 2.49 -6.16 -40.96
N ASN A 121 3.26 -5.55 -41.86
CA ASN A 121 2.88 -4.34 -42.61
C ASN A 121 2.55 -3.10 -41.79
N ARG A 122 2.93 -3.06 -40.48
CA ARG A 122 2.74 -1.91 -39.59
C ARG A 122 4.08 -1.21 -39.35
N GLN A 123 4.06 0.12 -39.33
CA GLN A 123 5.22 0.93 -38.92
C GLN A 123 5.33 0.94 -37.40
N THR A 124 6.34 0.28 -36.87
CA THR A 124 6.58 0.25 -35.40
C THR A 124 7.55 1.33 -34.99
N VAL A 125 7.40 1.79 -33.75
CA VAL A 125 8.21 2.86 -33.17
C VAL A 125 9.51 2.27 -32.60
N ASN A 126 10.63 2.90 -32.95
CA ASN A 126 11.94 2.67 -32.36
C ASN A 126 12.30 3.88 -31.50
N LEU A 127 12.44 3.68 -30.17
CA LEU A 127 12.86 4.72 -29.25
C LEU A 127 14.38 4.82 -29.24
N GLN A 128 14.91 6.03 -29.37
CA GLN A 128 16.33 6.31 -29.42
C GLN A 128 16.80 6.94 -28.13
N PHE A 129 17.91 6.43 -27.62
CA PHE A 129 18.52 6.90 -26.39
C PHE A 129 20.00 7.17 -26.61
N LYS A 130 20.54 8.13 -25.84
CA LYS A 130 21.95 8.44 -25.75
C LYS A 130 22.38 8.30 -24.29
N ASP A 131 23.45 7.57 -24.04
CA ASP A 131 24.06 7.53 -22.71
C ASP A 131 24.69 8.89 -22.39
N VAL A 132 24.36 9.41 -21.21
CA VAL A 132 24.87 10.72 -20.77
C VAL A 132 26.36 10.67 -20.45
N ALA A 133 26.90 9.50 -20.07
CA ALA A 133 28.28 9.34 -19.64
C ALA A 133 29.26 9.19 -20.81
N ASP A 134 28.94 8.34 -21.80
CA ASP A 134 29.86 7.98 -22.90
C ASP A 134 29.35 8.32 -24.29
N GLU A 135 28.19 8.95 -24.35
CA GLU A 135 27.51 9.45 -25.56
C GLU A 135 27.09 8.35 -26.56
N LYS A 136 27.22 7.07 -26.23
CA LYS A 136 26.75 5.98 -27.08
C LYS A 136 25.25 5.99 -27.26
N THR A 137 24.80 5.57 -28.41
CA THR A 137 23.39 5.54 -28.78
C THR A 137 22.84 4.13 -28.74
N TYR A 138 21.60 4.03 -28.24
CA TYR A 138 20.86 2.77 -28.07
C TYR A 138 19.47 2.91 -28.69
N VAL A 139 19.01 1.86 -29.35
CA VAL A 139 17.71 1.81 -29.98
C VAL A 139 16.87 0.71 -29.38
N TYR A 140 15.73 1.08 -28.78
CA TYR A 140 14.75 0.14 -28.29
C TYR A 140 13.62 -0.03 -29.29
N ARG A 141 13.52 -1.24 -29.87
CA ARG A 141 12.44 -1.60 -30.80
C ARG A 141 11.23 -2.03 -30.02
N THR A 142 10.18 -1.20 -30.03
CA THR A 142 9.01 -1.41 -29.17
C THR A 142 8.06 -2.49 -29.69
N GLY A 143 8.10 -2.78 -31.00
CA GLY A 143 7.11 -3.62 -31.67
C GLY A 143 5.69 -3.03 -31.72
N LYS A 144 5.52 -1.79 -31.27
CA LYS A 144 4.23 -1.07 -31.20
C LYS A 144 4.16 0.06 -32.19
N THR A 145 2.96 0.32 -32.71
CA THR A 145 2.69 1.57 -33.46
C THR A 145 2.48 2.72 -32.48
N ILE A 146 2.55 3.97 -32.99
CA ILE A 146 2.42 5.16 -32.14
C ILE A 146 1.06 5.19 -31.37
N ASP A 147 -0.01 4.72 -31.99
CA ASP A 147 -1.36 4.70 -31.44
C ASP A 147 -1.58 3.62 -30.38
N GLU A 148 -0.67 2.66 -30.27
CA GLU A 148 -0.73 1.59 -29.27
C GLU A 148 -0.13 1.98 -27.93
N PHE A 149 0.57 3.12 -27.84
CA PHE A 149 1.09 3.59 -26.57
C PHE A 149 -0.03 4.12 -25.67
N ARG A 150 -0.10 3.58 -24.47
CA ARG A 150 -1.01 4.03 -23.42
C ARG A 150 -0.23 4.85 -22.38
N PRO A 151 -0.89 5.77 -21.67
CA PRO A 151 -0.30 6.41 -20.50
C PRO A 151 0.26 5.37 -19.52
N GLY A 152 1.42 5.68 -18.92
CA GLY A 152 2.10 4.76 -18.01
C GLY A 152 2.93 3.67 -18.71
N PHE A 153 3.23 3.83 -20.01
CA PHE A 153 4.18 2.95 -20.70
C PHE A 153 5.55 3.03 -20.02
N SER A 154 6.10 1.87 -19.65
CA SER A 154 7.43 1.74 -19.07
C SER A 154 8.29 0.80 -19.90
N ILE A 155 9.58 1.06 -19.94
CA ILE A 155 10.57 0.16 -20.53
C ILE A 155 11.16 -0.67 -19.39
N PRO A 156 11.14 -2.00 -19.49
CA PRO A 156 11.72 -2.85 -18.43
C PRO A 156 13.16 -2.42 -18.12
N MET A 157 13.50 -2.43 -16.83
CA MET A 157 14.84 -2.08 -16.29
C MET A 157 15.27 -0.62 -16.51
N LEU A 158 14.40 0.25 -17.08
CA LEU A 158 14.59 1.69 -17.11
C LEU A 158 13.62 2.37 -16.15
N VAL A 159 14.17 3.15 -15.24
CA VAL A 159 13.40 3.96 -14.29
C VAL A 159 13.28 5.38 -14.83
N ASP A 160 12.06 5.85 -15.03
CA ASP A 160 11.76 7.20 -15.47
C ASP A 160 12.16 8.23 -14.40
N MET A 161 13.15 9.09 -14.69
CA MET A 161 13.65 10.08 -13.73
C MET A 161 12.65 11.21 -13.47
N ASP A 162 11.78 11.52 -14.43
CA ASP A 162 10.74 12.53 -14.22
C ASP A 162 9.69 12.02 -13.21
N MET A 163 9.39 10.71 -13.23
CA MET A 163 8.56 10.07 -12.21
C MET A 163 9.21 10.13 -10.83
N VAL A 164 10.50 9.81 -10.72
CA VAL A 164 11.25 9.93 -9.46
C VAL A 164 11.21 11.35 -8.92
N GLU A 165 11.46 12.35 -9.77
CA GLU A 165 11.42 13.77 -9.40
C GLU A 165 10.00 14.24 -9.03
N HIS A 166 8.97 13.72 -9.70
CA HIS A 166 7.58 14.01 -9.39
C HIS A 166 7.20 13.55 -7.98
N ILE A 167 7.60 12.34 -7.61
CA ILE A 167 7.36 11.79 -6.26
C ILE A 167 8.21 12.53 -5.23
N ALA A 168 9.49 12.77 -5.52
CA ALA A 168 10.39 13.51 -4.63
C ALA A 168 9.83 14.87 -4.23
N ARG A 169 9.29 15.63 -5.19
CA ARG A 169 8.67 16.95 -4.93
C ARG A 169 7.49 16.89 -3.96
N GLN A 170 6.81 15.76 -3.87
CA GLN A 170 5.65 15.61 -2.99
C GLN A 170 6.04 15.22 -1.57
N VAL A 171 7.16 14.49 -1.38
CA VAL A 171 7.46 13.86 -0.09
C VAL A 171 8.75 14.34 0.58
N VAL A 172 9.75 14.79 -0.17
CA VAL A 172 11.05 15.21 0.40
C VAL A 172 10.88 16.41 1.32
N GLY A 173 11.58 16.41 2.45
CA GLY A 173 11.50 17.43 3.49
C GLY A 173 10.28 17.35 4.40
N LYS A 174 9.41 16.35 4.21
CA LYS A 174 8.22 16.13 5.04
C LYS A 174 8.44 14.99 6.04
N GLU A 175 7.61 14.98 7.07
CA GLU A 175 7.59 13.95 8.10
C GLU A 175 6.37 13.05 7.93
N TYR A 176 6.58 11.76 8.17
CA TYR A 176 5.55 10.71 8.13
C TYR A 176 5.81 9.68 9.22
N TYR A 177 4.82 8.84 9.50
CA TYR A 177 5.01 7.64 10.30
C TYR A 177 5.15 6.43 9.37
N ILE A 178 6.25 5.67 9.53
CA ILE A 178 6.51 4.49 8.71
C ILE A 178 5.78 3.28 9.25
N ARG A 179 5.07 2.54 8.38
CA ARG A 179 4.30 1.35 8.75
C ARG A 179 5.07 0.04 8.61
N THR A 180 6.11 0.03 7.78
CA THR A 180 6.88 -1.19 7.51
C THR A 180 8.13 -1.26 8.37
N PRO A 181 8.41 -2.41 9.02
CA PRO A 181 9.68 -2.64 9.70
C PRO A 181 10.78 -3.15 8.76
N ILE A 182 10.51 -3.33 7.47
CA ILE A 182 11.49 -3.81 6.50
C ILE A 182 12.27 -2.61 5.96
N TRP A 183 13.41 -2.35 6.58
CA TRP A 183 14.33 -1.28 6.22
C TRP A 183 15.60 -1.82 5.61
N TYR A 184 16.36 -0.95 4.99
CA TYR A 184 17.64 -1.28 4.37
C TYR A 184 18.68 -0.20 4.71
N ASP A 185 19.92 -0.66 4.88
CA ASP A 185 21.06 0.25 5.01
C ASP A 185 21.28 1.02 3.70
N ARG A 186 21.55 2.33 3.81
CA ARG A 186 21.66 3.22 2.65
C ARG A 186 22.84 2.94 1.74
N GLN A 187 23.91 2.35 2.26
CA GLN A 187 25.17 2.12 1.52
C GLN A 187 25.29 0.70 1.04
N THR A 188 24.99 -0.26 1.90
CA THR A 188 25.14 -1.69 1.61
C THR A 188 23.90 -2.31 0.99
N GLU A 189 22.75 -1.62 1.05
CA GLU A 189 21.44 -2.08 0.62
C GLU A 189 21.00 -3.40 1.30
N GLN A 190 21.67 -3.77 2.39
CA GLN A 190 21.30 -4.94 3.17
C GLN A 190 20.11 -4.65 4.07
N MET A 191 19.25 -5.65 4.24
CA MET A 191 18.11 -5.57 5.15
C MET A 191 18.60 -5.39 6.59
N MET A 192 17.94 -4.53 7.33
CA MET A 192 18.17 -4.24 8.74
C MET A 192 16.88 -4.34 9.53
N ASP A 193 16.99 -4.53 10.84
CA ASP A 193 15.86 -4.57 11.74
C ASP A 193 15.27 -3.17 11.90
N GLY A 194 14.17 -2.93 11.23
CA GLY A 194 13.46 -1.66 11.30
C GLY A 194 12.38 -1.64 12.39
N ARG A 195 11.88 -0.44 12.64
CA ARG A 195 10.76 -0.18 13.51
C ARG A 195 9.58 0.35 12.70
N HIS A 196 8.35 0.12 13.12
CA HIS A 196 7.17 0.70 12.48
C HIS A 196 6.42 1.64 13.43
N PHE A 197 5.54 2.45 12.87
CA PHE A 197 4.78 3.48 13.58
C PHE A 197 5.65 4.54 14.28
N ILE A 198 6.88 4.72 13.83
CA ILE A 198 7.74 5.81 14.29
C ILE A 198 7.80 6.91 13.26
N LYS A 199 8.04 8.14 13.74
CA LYS A 199 8.14 9.32 12.88
C LYS A 199 9.49 9.34 12.17
N ILE A 200 9.45 9.56 10.87
CA ILE A 200 10.62 9.72 10.00
C ILE A 200 10.56 11.04 9.24
N HIS A 201 11.72 11.56 8.89
CA HIS A 201 11.89 12.66 7.96
C HIS A 201 12.39 12.12 6.63
N VAL A 202 11.73 12.45 5.50
CA VAL A 202 12.13 12.02 4.18
C VAL A 202 13.27 12.90 3.67
N ASP A 203 14.45 12.31 3.47
CA ASP A 203 15.65 13.06 3.06
C ASP A 203 15.74 13.18 1.53
N SER A 204 15.48 12.09 0.81
CA SER A 204 15.51 12.08 -0.67
C SER A 204 14.76 10.88 -1.24
N VAL A 205 14.41 10.97 -2.51
CA VAL A 205 13.92 9.84 -3.34
C VAL A 205 14.87 9.67 -4.50
N LEU A 206 15.37 8.46 -4.69
CA LEU A 206 16.32 8.09 -5.73
C LEU A 206 15.73 7.00 -6.63
N PRO A 207 16.25 6.81 -7.85
CA PRO A 207 15.86 5.69 -8.69
C PRO A 207 16.25 4.37 -8.04
N GLY A 208 15.38 3.40 -8.14
CA GLY A 208 15.49 2.08 -7.55
C GLY A 208 15.96 1.00 -8.53
N ASN A 209 15.40 -0.19 -8.34
CA ASN A 209 15.66 -1.34 -9.21
C ASN A 209 14.50 -1.60 -10.19
N ALA A 210 14.62 -2.66 -11.01
CA ALA A 210 13.64 -2.98 -12.03
C ALA A 210 12.25 -3.39 -11.47
N VAL A 211 12.17 -3.82 -10.22
CA VAL A 211 10.94 -4.28 -9.56
C VAL A 211 10.34 -3.20 -8.67
N MET A 212 11.20 -2.50 -7.94
CA MET A 212 10.85 -1.37 -7.07
C MET A 212 11.60 -0.13 -7.55
N PRO A 213 10.99 0.68 -8.41
CA PRO A 213 11.68 1.75 -9.13
C PRO A 213 12.07 2.95 -8.27
N LEU A 214 11.71 2.95 -7.00
CA LEU A 214 11.98 4.04 -6.07
C LEU A 214 12.74 3.57 -4.84
N ARG A 215 13.72 4.35 -4.40
CA ARG A 215 14.39 4.25 -3.09
C ARG A 215 14.09 5.51 -2.30
N LEU A 216 13.36 5.39 -1.22
CA LEU A 216 13.08 6.50 -0.32
C LEU A 216 14.07 6.45 0.84
N MET A 217 14.92 7.48 0.93
CA MET A 217 15.88 7.68 2.00
C MET A 217 15.25 8.50 3.11
N PHE A 218 15.40 8.08 4.35
CA PHE A 218 14.83 8.77 5.50
C PHE A 218 15.74 8.74 6.73
N THR A 219 15.47 9.65 7.64
CA THR A 219 16.10 9.71 8.97
C THR A 219 15.00 9.63 10.01
N THR A 220 15.15 8.80 11.04
CA THR A 220 14.20 8.73 12.14
C THR A 220 14.29 9.96 13.02
N VAL A 221 13.14 10.51 13.43
CA VAL A 221 13.10 11.75 14.22
C VAL A 221 13.57 11.53 15.66
N ASP A 222 13.30 10.35 16.22
CA ASP A 222 13.60 10.00 17.60
C ASP A 222 15.09 9.71 17.87
N SER A 223 15.76 9.01 16.97
CA SER A 223 17.12 8.52 17.17
C SER A 223 18.15 9.02 16.15
N GLY A 224 17.68 9.66 15.07
CA GLY A 224 18.56 10.08 13.98
C GLY A 224 19.11 8.92 13.14
N GLU A 225 18.53 7.73 13.25
CA GLU A 225 18.91 6.57 12.48
C GLU A 225 18.60 6.77 10.99
N ARG A 226 19.56 6.44 10.13
CA ARG A 226 19.47 6.66 8.69
C ARG A 226 19.28 5.34 7.96
N ALA A 227 18.16 5.23 7.26
CA ALA A 227 17.80 4.02 6.52
C ALA A 227 17.12 4.35 5.19
N MET A 228 16.77 3.33 4.43
CA MET A 228 15.96 3.47 3.23
C MET A 228 14.92 2.35 3.14
N VAL A 229 13.94 2.58 2.30
CA VAL A 229 12.98 1.56 1.86
C VAL A 229 12.90 1.52 0.35
N TRP A 230 12.71 0.31 -0.18
CA TRP A 230 12.34 0.11 -1.56
C TRP A 230 10.84 0.31 -1.73
N MET A 231 10.45 1.07 -2.74
CA MET A 231 9.06 1.43 -2.97
C MET A 231 8.67 1.21 -4.44
N SER A 232 7.46 0.75 -4.65
CA SER A 232 6.85 0.69 -5.97
C SER A 232 6.25 2.04 -6.36
N ASP A 233 6.09 2.26 -7.65
CA ASP A 233 5.18 3.29 -8.16
C ASP A 233 3.73 2.77 -8.14
N ASN A 234 2.75 3.68 -8.25
CA ASN A 234 1.33 3.33 -8.25
C ASN A 234 0.89 2.47 -9.46
N ASN A 235 1.77 2.29 -10.44
CA ASN A 235 1.53 1.49 -11.65
C ASN A 235 2.12 0.08 -11.54
N SER A 236 2.82 -0.22 -10.46
CA SER A 236 3.50 -1.51 -10.25
C SER A 236 2.52 -2.62 -9.83
N VAL A 237 2.87 -3.85 -10.23
CA VAL A 237 2.17 -5.07 -9.80
C VAL A 237 2.40 -5.41 -8.33
N MET A 238 3.40 -4.77 -7.69
CA MET A 238 3.80 -5.01 -6.30
C MET A 238 2.91 -4.23 -5.34
N ARG A 239 1.80 -4.83 -4.97
CA ARG A 239 0.88 -4.26 -3.97
C ARG A 239 1.52 -4.20 -2.58
N GLY A 240 1.17 -3.15 -1.81
CA GLY A 240 1.63 -2.99 -0.43
C GLY A 240 3.06 -2.43 -0.31
N ARG A 241 3.65 -1.97 -1.41
CA ARG A 241 4.94 -1.28 -1.45
C ARG A 241 4.85 0.13 -2.02
N ASP A 242 3.66 0.61 -2.28
CA ASP A 242 3.32 1.99 -2.62
C ASP A 242 3.37 2.89 -1.39
N PHE A 243 3.38 4.20 -1.61
CA PHE A 243 3.61 5.16 -0.55
C PHE A 243 2.52 5.12 0.54
N ASP A 244 1.25 5.02 0.15
CA ASP A 244 0.10 4.98 1.05
C ASP A 244 0.01 3.68 1.88
N ALA A 245 0.52 2.57 1.35
CA ALA A 245 0.65 1.35 2.13
C ALA A 245 1.78 1.41 3.18
N MET A 246 2.84 2.18 2.91
CA MET A 246 4.06 2.22 3.72
C MET A 246 4.12 3.38 4.71
N PHE A 247 3.36 4.47 4.48
CA PHE A 247 3.44 5.70 5.27
C PHE A 247 2.07 6.27 5.61
N ILE A 248 1.97 6.92 6.77
CA ILE A 248 0.81 7.67 7.22
C ILE A 248 1.23 9.06 7.69
N ALA A 249 0.36 10.05 7.49
CA ALA A 249 0.63 11.44 7.90
C ALA A 249 0.29 11.69 9.37
N SER A 250 -0.73 11.01 9.89
CA SER A 250 -1.20 11.19 11.26
C SER A 250 -0.44 10.34 12.26
N ASP A 251 -0.31 10.83 13.49
CA ASP A 251 0.27 10.06 14.58
C ASP A 251 -0.65 8.87 14.93
N PRO A 252 -0.18 7.62 14.82
CA PRO A 252 -0.99 6.46 15.14
C PRO A 252 -1.38 6.40 16.62
N HIS A 253 -0.62 6.99 17.54
CA HIS A 253 -0.99 7.08 18.97
C HIS A 253 -2.32 7.79 19.18
N LEU A 254 -2.65 8.79 18.34
CA LEU A 254 -3.92 9.52 18.44
C LEU A 254 -5.13 8.66 18.09
N SER A 255 -4.93 7.63 17.25
CA SER A 255 -6.00 6.69 16.87
C SER A 255 -6.25 5.62 17.95
N TYR A 256 -5.28 5.40 18.83
CA TYR A 256 -5.33 4.35 19.85
C TYR A 256 -4.96 4.88 21.26
N PRO A 257 -5.74 5.82 21.81
CA PRO A 257 -5.39 6.50 23.07
C PRO A 257 -5.39 5.59 24.31
N ALA A 258 -5.96 4.39 24.22
CA ALA A 258 -5.98 3.41 25.30
C ALA A 258 -4.68 2.60 25.40
N ILE A 259 -3.83 2.61 24.37
CA ILE A 259 -2.57 1.86 24.36
C ILE A 259 -1.51 2.65 25.14
N THR A 260 -0.89 2.00 26.11
CA THR A 260 0.15 2.63 26.94
C THR A 260 1.46 2.82 26.16
N ASP A 261 2.28 3.77 26.58
CA ASP A 261 3.62 4.02 25.96
C ASP A 261 4.50 2.77 26.02
N ALA A 262 4.43 1.98 27.08
CA ALA A 262 5.18 0.74 27.20
C ALA A 262 4.74 -0.32 26.16
N THR A 263 3.44 -0.40 25.89
CA THR A 263 2.90 -1.28 24.84
C THR A 263 3.26 -0.74 23.44
N TRP A 264 3.19 0.57 23.24
CA TRP A 264 3.63 1.19 21.98
C TRP A 264 5.10 0.90 21.68
N LEU A 265 5.97 0.98 22.68
CA LEU A 265 7.39 0.64 22.48
C LEU A 265 7.58 -0.81 21.99
N ARG A 266 6.76 -1.76 22.46
CA ARG A 266 6.75 -3.15 21.96
C ARG A 266 6.20 -3.22 20.54
N ILE A 267 5.07 -2.57 20.29
CA ILE A 267 4.44 -2.51 18.98
C ILE A 267 5.46 -2.01 17.94
N THR A 268 6.15 -0.90 18.21
CA THR A 268 7.11 -0.35 17.24
C THR A 268 8.24 -1.30 16.88
N ARG A 269 8.58 -2.23 17.76
CA ARG A 269 9.61 -3.26 17.54
C ARG A 269 9.05 -4.57 16.98
N GLY A 270 7.74 -4.64 16.75
CA GLY A 270 7.09 -5.88 16.36
C GLY A 270 7.11 -6.94 17.45
N GLU A 271 7.11 -6.56 18.73
CA GLU A 271 7.12 -7.45 19.87
C GLU A 271 5.73 -7.61 20.47
N VAL A 272 5.44 -8.77 21.05
CA VAL A 272 4.21 -9.04 21.81
C VAL A 272 4.55 -9.50 23.22
N ALA A 273 3.62 -9.29 24.14
CA ALA A 273 3.72 -9.74 25.52
C ALA A 273 2.36 -10.27 26.00
N GLU A 274 2.39 -11.15 27.00
CA GLU A 274 1.16 -11.62 27.66
C GLU A 274 0.35 -10.43 28.20
N GLY A 275 -0.96 -10.53 28.09
CA GLY A 275 -1.90 -9.47 28.45
C GLY A 275 -2.18 -8.44 27.38
N MET A 276 -1.46 -8.43 26.24
CA MET A 276 -1.80 -7.58 25.11
C MET A 276 -3.14 -8.00 24.49
N THR A 277 -3.90 -7.01 24.04
CA THR A 277 -5.15 -7.21 23.30
C THR A 277 -4.88 -7.70 21.87
N LYS A 278 -5.91 -8.23 21.22
CA LYS A 278 -5.86 -8.62 19.81
C LYS A 278 -5.46 -7.45 18.90
N GLU A 279 -5.96 -6.25 19.21
CA GLU A 279 -5.64 -5.05 18.45
C GLU A 279 -4.17 -4.66 18.57
N GLU A 280 -3.63 -4.65 19.79
CA GLU A 280 -2.21 -4.39 20.05
C GLU A 280 -1.30 -5.42 19.36
N CYS A 281 -1.68 -6.71 19.42
CA CYS A 281 -0.95 -7.77 18.73
C CYS A 281 -1.01 -7.61 17.19
N ARG A 282 -2.15 -7.16 16.65
CA ARG A 282 -2.28 -6.89 15.22
C ARG A 282 -1.46 -5.67 14.78
N LEU A 283 -1.45 -4.63 15.58
CA LEU A 283 -0.56 -3.48 15.34
C LEU A 283 0.90 -3.89 15.36
N SER A 284 1.28 -4.81 16.26
CA SER A 284 2.66 -5.26 16.39
C SER A 284 3.11 -6.19 15.26
N LEU A 285 2.33 -7.22 14.94
CA LEU A 285 2.75 -8.31 14.03
C LEU A 285 2.03 -8.29 12.68
N GLY A 286 1.04 -7.40 12.50
CA GLY A 286 0.15 -7.45 11.34
C GLY A 286 -0.95 -8.51 11.49
N SER A 287 -1.67 -8.73 10.39
CA SER A 287 -2.77 -9.70 10.35
C SER A 287 -2.25 -11.14 10.32
N PRO A 288 -2.88 -12.05 11.06
CA PRO A 288 -2.52 -13.46 10.99
C PRO A 288 -2.97 -14.09 9.65
N ASN A 289 -2.28 -15.14 9.23
CA ASN A 289 -2.63 -15.89 8.02
C ASN A 289 -3.88 -16.75 8.22
N ARG A 290 -4.10 -17.21 9.45
CA ARG A 290 -5.25 -18.04 9.83
C ARG A 290 -5.63 -17.78 11.29
N ILE A 291 -6.94 -17.75 11.53
CA ILE A 291 -7.53 -17.68 12.87
C ILE A 291 -8.33 -18.97 13.11
N SER A 292 -8.17 -19.57 14.28
CA SER A 292 -8.98 -20.70 14.74
C SER A 292 -9.61 -20.35 16.09
N THR A 293 -10.92 -20.41 16.17
CA THR A 293 -11.68 -20.05 17.36
C THR A 293 -12.35 -21.31 17.93
N ASN A 294 -12.12 -21.59 19.22
CA ASN A 294 -12.74 -22.68 19.94
C ASN A 294 -13.39 -22.11 21.23
N PRO A 295 -14.72 -21.93 21.23
CA PRO A 295 -15.41 -21.62 22.47
C PRO A 295 -15.45 -22.87 23.37
N ASP A 296 -15.11 -22.73 24.63
CA ASP A 296 -15.33 -23.76 25.64
C ASP A 296 -16.01 -23.17 26.89
N GLN A 297 -16.30 -24.02 27.90
CA GLN A 297 -16.94 -23.58 29.12
C GLN A 297 -16.08 -22.61 29.97
N ALA A 298 -14.80 -22.48 29.65
CA ALA A 298 -13.84 -21.66 30.37
C ALA A 298 -13.54 -20.33 29.63
N GLY A 299 -14.21 -20.02 28.50
CA GLY A 299 -14.04 -18.79 27.78
C GLY A 299 -13.83 -18.94 26.26
N LEU A 300 -13.67 -17.81 25.58
CA LEU A 300 -13.39 -17.76 24.16
C LEU A 300 -11.90 -17.95 23.92
N ARG A 301 -11.52 -19.09 23.35
CA ARG A 301 -10.14 -19.39 22.98
C ARG A 301 -9.92 -19.17 21.51
N GLU A 302 -8.86 -18.42 21.16
CA GLU A 302 -8.54 -18.07 19.78
C GLU A 302 -7.06 -18.25 19.51
N TYR A 303 -6.73 -18.91 18.39
CA TYR A 303 -5.37 -19.12 17.91
C TYR A 303 -5.16 -18.34 16.63
N TRP A 304 -4.16 -17.50 16.60
CA TRP A 304 -3.68 -16.76 15.42
C TRP A 304 -2.39 -17.37 14.91
N TYR A 305 -2.35 -17.76 13.66
CA TYR A 305 -1.19 -18.38 13.03
C TYR A 305 -0.56 -17.43 12.03
N TYR A 306 0.76 -17.34 12.11
CA TYR A 306 1.62 -16.56 11.24
C TYR A 306 2.58 -17.47 10.47
N ASP A 307 3.36 -16.87 9.54
CA ASP A 307 4.40 -17.61 8.81
C ASP A 307 5.49 -18.14 9.75
N GLY A 308 6.24 -19.15 9.27
CA GLY A 308 7.32 -19.73 10.05
C GLY A 308 6.89 -20.56 11.25
N GLY A 309 5.58 -20.87 11.39
CA GLY A 309 5.07 -21.66 12.52
C GLY A 309 4.88 -20.86 13.80
N SER A 310 4.94 -19.53 13.72
CA SER A 310 4.63 -18.64 14.83
C SER A 310 3.13 -18.64 15.15
N TYR A 311 2.75 -18.56 16.42
CA TYR A 311 1.34 -18.47 16.81
C TYR A 311 1.14 -17.59 18.04
N LEU A 312 -0.05 -17.01 18.15
CA LEU A 312 -0.57 -16.33 19.33
C LEU A 312 -1.81 -17.08 19.82
N PHE A 313 -1.91 -17.27 21.14
CA PHE A 313 -3.07 -17.86 21.77
C PHE A 313 -3.73 -16.87 22.72
N PHE A 314 -4.99 -16.56 22.46
CA PHE A 314 -5.80 -15.62 23.25
C PHE A 314 -6.84 -16.36 24.08
N VAL A 315 -7.07 -15.84 25.29
CA VAL A 315 -8.16 -16.20 26.18
C VAL A 315 -8.94 -14.92 26.46
N ASP A 316 -10.24 -14.92 26.17
CA ASP A 316 -11.14 -13.77 26.36
C ASP A 316 -10.60 -12.44 25.76
N GLY A 317 -9.91 -12.55 24.61
CA GLY A 317 -9.39 -11.40 23.87
C GLY A 317 -8.02 -10.90 24.31
N LEU A 318 -7.43 -11.45 25.35
CA LEU A 318 -6.09 -11.13 25.83
C LEU A 318 -5.07 -12.21 25.46
N LEU A 319 -3.88 -11.80 25.07
CA LEU A 319 -2.78 -12.71 24.75
C LEU A 319 -2.34 -13.46 26.02
N ASN A 320 -2.48 -14.77 25.99
CA ASN A 320 -2.11 -15.65 27.10
C ASN A 320 -0.78 -16.38 26.84
N GLN A 321 -0.54 -16.77 25.58
CA GLN A 321 0.67 -17.49 25.21
C GLN A 321 1.03 -17.19 23.76
N PHE A 322 2.33 -17.20 23.43
CA PHE A 322 2.81 -17.04 22.07
C PHE A 322 4.10 -17.82 21.82
N ARG A 323 4.32 -18.15 20.56
CA ARG A 323 5.56 -18.71 20.04
C ARG A 323 5.96 -17.95 18.79
N ARG A 324 7.20 -17.46 18.74
CA ARG A 324 7.85 -16.84 17.56
C ARG A 324 8.92 -17.74 17.00
#